data_5dd48ac0250cdcd945385e2b1b11ecc8
#
_entry.id   5dd48ac0250cdcd945385e2b1b11ecc8
#
_cell.length_a   1.000
_cell.length_b   1.000
_cell.length_c   1.000
_cell.angle_alpha   90.00
_cell.angle_beta   90.00
_cell.angle_gamma   90.00
#
_symmetry.space_group_name_H-M   'P 1'
#
loop_
_entity.id
_entity.type
_entity.pdbx_description
1 polymer ?
#
loop_
_entity_poly.entity_id
_entity_poly.type
_entity_poly.pdbx_seq_one_letter_code
_entity_poly.pdbx_strand_id
1 'polypeptide(L)'
;LGGSSTLTNAGKIENKKDPSKDAIDIEGNSSTITLKDGGIVIGKIRSAGTSNTLKIQHGVGQSYFYETAGNDMTLQDLDGNQIVKGSASSVGQGGSETQDELLAYKSLNIRKSLNRYKKNKNNLDDNKGWGETYGSFIKRDQHNSNLSLGYNFLNLGVNLVYPLEKSDHILSFETGRQEFTKDHNINHFSFLSGLNFSSTNSETFILGGATLHDSERTILTNTTTTGKLDVNDTYYSVKVLTGSKFKNKKLIPNIGFTTGYSITPEHNESKYYSWETKSTLNLSTYIEDEYNFISISEKNNLNLGWVLDFRKLVIGKEQDYEINGTKTTHTQDNDLTEEVIFSANAEFIKKISNSEKLSFALDGFLSTQETSGFQASIYYIMKI
;
A
#
# COMPACT_ATOMS: atom_id res chain seq x y z
N LEU A 1 -8.54 -10.89 41.22
CA LEU A 1 -9.48 -9.78 41.25
C LEU A 1 -10.84 -10.25 41.78
N GLY A 2 -11.37 -9.56 42.82
CA GLY A 2 -12.73 -9.79 43.33
C GLY A 2 -13.81 -9.22 42.37
N GLY A 3 -15.09 -9.33 42.82
CA GLY A 3 -16.21 -8.82 42.00
C GLY A 3 -16.20 -7.31 41.83
N SER A 4 -16.68 -6.83 40.68
CA SER A 4 -16.76 -5.43 40.30
C SER A 4 -15.44 -4.66 40.37
N SER A 5 -14.32 -5.34 40.14
CA SER A 5 -12.98 -4.79 40.18
C SER A 5 -12.59 -4.21 38.81
N THR A 6 -11.76 -3.16 38.82
CA THR A 6 -11.17 -2.59 37.59
C THR A 6 -9.64 -2.69 37.70
N LEU A 7 -9.02 -3.22 36.65
CA LEU A 7 -7.56 -3.25 36.46
C LEU A 7 -7.21 -2.54 35.15
N THR A 8 -6.31 -1.57 35.23
CA THR A 8 -5.74 -0.95 34.00
C THR A 8 -4.24 -1.21 33.98
N ASN A 9 -3.75 -1.78 32.88
CA ASN A 9 -2.34 -2.07 32.67
C ASN A 9 -1.79 -1.28 31.48
N ALA A 10 -0.85 -0.39 31.76
CA ALA A 10 -0.01 0.29 30.75
C ALA A 10 1.48 -0.08 30.90
N GLY A 11 1.79 -1.04 31.78
CA GLY A 11 3.12 -1.53 32.06
C GLY A 11 3.24 -3.03 31.84
N LYS A 12 3.95 -3.73 32.70
CA LYS A 12 4.17 -5.18 32.62
C LYS A 12 3.52 -5.91 33.78
N ILE A 13 2.66 -6.91 33.48
CA ILE A 13 2.14 -7.90 34.42
C ILE A 13 2.70 -9.26 34.00
N GLU A 14 3.30 -9.99 34.93
CA GLU A 14 3.99 -11.24 34.64
C GLU A 14 3.80 -12.28 35.75
N ASN A 15 3.51 -13.50 35.36
CA ASN A 15 3.68 -14.65 36.25
C ASN A 15 5.14 -15.11 36.22
N LYS A 16 5.95 -14.58 37.13
CA LYS A 16 7.41 -14.87 37.20
C LYS A 16 7.77 -16.33 37.50
N LYS A 17 6.85 -17.09 38.11
CA LYS A 17 7.11 -18.49 38.46
C LYS A 17 6.92 -19.40 37.26
N ASP A 18 5.89 -19.15 36.48
CA ASP A 18 5.51 -19.98 35.34
C ASP A 18 4.72 -19.13 34.33
N PRO A 19 5.36 -18.67 33.23
CA PRO A 19 4.70 -17.89 32.22
C PRO A 19 3.54 -18.62 31.48
N SER A 20 3.41 -19.93 31.64
CA SER A 20 2.29 -20.72 31.12
C SER A 20 1.03 -20.67 31.99
N LYS A 21 1.13 -20.14 33.22
CA LYS A 21 0.03 -20.00 34.15
C LYS A 21 -0.61 -18.62 34.08
N ASP A 22 -1.67 -18.43 34.87
CA ASP A 22 -2.42 -17.19 34.93
C ASP A 22 -1.56 -16.04 35.45
N ALA A 23 -1.44 -14.98 34.71
CA ALA A 23 -0.84 -13.71 35.14
C ALA A 23 -1.91 -12.79 35.73
N ILE A 24 -3.14 -12.89 35.23
CA ILE A 24 -4.31 -12.19 35.74
C ILE A 24 -5.39 -13.23 36.00
N ASP A 25 -5.89 -13.29 37.25
CA ASP A 25 -6.98 -14.18 37.65
C ASP A 25 -8.15 -13.34 38.19
N ILE A 26 -9.33 -13.49 37.60
CA ILE A 26 -10.57 -12.82 37.99
C ILE A 26 -11.51 -13.86 38.57
N GLU A 27 -11.62 -13.88 39.89
CA GLU A 27 -12.51 -14.81 40.59
C GLU A 27 -13.95 -14.28 40.73
N GLY A 28 -14.12 -12.96 40.69
CA GLY A 28 -15.40 -12.30 40.86
C GLY A 28 -16.11 -11.98 39.54
N ASN A 29 -17.38 -11.54 39.67
CA ASN A 29 -18.22 -11.15 38.54
C ASN A 29 -18.10 -9.66 38.22
N SER A 30 -18.46 -9.27 36.99
CA SER A 30 -18.60 -7.87 36.53
C SER A 30 -17.32 -7.03 36.68
N SER A 31 -16.16 -7.68 36.58
CA SER A 31 -14.85 -6.99 36.60
C SER A 31 -14.40 -6.60 35.22
N THR A 32 -13.61 -5.53 35.16
CA THR A 32 -13.07 -5.01 33.88
C THR A 32 -11.55 -4.98 33.94
N ILE A 33 -10.91 -5.55 32.90
CA ILE A 33 -9.49 -5.40 32.62
C ILE A 33 -9.32 -4.51 31.42
N THR A 34 -8.44 -3.52 31.50
CA THR A 34 -8.05 -2.69 30.36
C THR A 34 -6.55 -2.81 30.12
N LEU A 35 -6.16 -3.31 28.94
CA LEU A 35 -4.79 -3.34 28.47
C LEU A 35 -4.60 -2.15 27.52
N LYS A 36 -3.68 -1.24 27.84
CA LYS A 36 -3.51 -0.01 27.07
C LYS A 36 -2.05 0.36 26.86
N ASP A 37 -1.79 1.25 25.92
CA ASP A 37 -0.49 1.90 25.67
C ASP A 37 0.67 0.88 25.49
N GLY A 38 0.39 -0.30 24.87
CA GLY A 38 1.37 -1.36 24.72
C GLY A 38 1.69 -2.12 25.99
N GLY A 39 0.82 -2.07 26.99
CA GLY A 39 0.96 -2.81 28.25
C GLY A 39 1.11 -4.32 28.00
N ILE A 40 2.13 -4.91 28.60
CA ILE A 40 2.54 -6.31 28.43
C ILE A 40 1.90 -7.20 29.50
N VAL A 41 1.36 -8.33 29.07
CA VAL A 41 0.94 -9.43 29.96
C VAL A 41 1.73 -10.67 29.58
N ILE A 42 2.35 -11.34 30.54
CA ILE A 42 3.06 -12.62 30.34
C ILE A 42 2.40 -13.68 31.24
N GLY A 43 1.67 -14.59 30.60
CA GLY A 43 0.79 -15.56 31.22
C GLY A 43 -0.67 -15.33 30.88
N LYS A 44 -1.53 -16.33 31.17
CA LYS A 44 -2.94 -16.30 30.76
C LYS A 44 -3.75 -15.25 31.54
N ILE A 45 -4.84 -14.82 30.90
CA ILE A 45 -5.88 -14.00 31.51
C ILE A 45 -7.06 -14.93 31.78
N ARG A 46 -7.26 -15.30 33.06
CA ARG A 46 -8.30 -16.24 33.47
C ARG A 46 -9.52 -15.50 34.04
N SER A 47 -10.71 -15.93 33.66
CA SER A 47 -11.98 -15.47 34.21
C SER A 47 -12.71 -16.66 34.87
N ALA A 48 -12.81 -16.70 36.18
CA ALA A 48 -13.62 -17.70 36.90
C ALA A 48 -15.04 -17.21 37.14
N GLY A 49 -15.27 -15.89 37.21
CA GLY A 49 -16.57 -15.27 37.35
C GLY A 49 -17.29 -15.02 36.00
N THR A 50 -18.47 -14.44 36.07
CA THR A 50 -19.32 -14.11 34.92
C THR A 50 -19.38 -12.61 34.64
N SER A 51 -19.78 -12.23 33.45
CA SER A 51 -19.95 -10.82 33.03
C SER A 51 -18.67 -9.97 33.14
N ASN A 52 -17.50 -10.60 33.02
CA ASN A 52 -16.22 -9.91 33.01
C ASN A 52 -15.92 -9.35 31.63
N THR A 53 -15.19 -8.23 31.57
CA THR A 53 -14.87 -7.53 30.33
C THR A 53 -13.36 -7.36 30.17
N LEU A 54 -12.84 -7.69 28.99
CA LEU A 54 -11.48 -7.38 28.57
C LEU A 54 -11.53 -6.26 27.54
N LYS A 55 -10.94 -5.12 27.87
CA LYS A 55 -10.81 -3.94 27.01
C LYS A 55 -9.39 -3.81 26.49
N ILE A 56 -9.24 -3.58 25.22
CA ILE A 56 -7.95 -3.36 24.55
C ILE A 56 -7.88 -1.90 24.06
N GLN A 57 -6.76 -1.22 24.31
CA GLN A 57 -6.49 0.17 23.93
C GLN A 57 -4.99 0.32 23.62
N HIS A 58 -4.51 -0.35 22.58
CA HIS A 58 -3.10 -0.31 22.17
C HIS A 58 -2.84 0.65 21.02
N GLY A 59 -3.89 1.28 20.50
CA GLY A 59 -3.90 2.17 19.35
C GLY A 59 -4.40 1.49 18.08
N VAL A 60 -4.81 2.32 17.13
CA VAL A 60 -5.34 1.88 15.84
C VAL A 60 -4.27 1.08 15.09
N GLY A 61 -4.67 -0.06 14.52
CA GLY A 61 -3.81 -0.93 13.70
C GLY A 61 -2.84 -1.81 14.48
N GLN A 62 -2.84 -1.74 15.83
CA GLN A 62 -2.02 -2.65 16.62
C GLN A 62 -2.52 -4.08 16.51
N SER A 63 -1.65 -4.99 16.07
CA SER A 63 -1.93 -6.42 16.08
C SER A 63 -1.71 -7.00 17.48
N TYR A 64 -2.65 -7.82 17.93
CA TYR A 64 -2.56 -8.50 19.22
C TYR A 64 -3.27 -9.86 19.21
N PHE A 65 -2.81 -10.75 20.06
CA PHE A 65 -3.42 -12.05 20.35
C PHE A 65 -3.22 -12.39 21.84
N TYR A 66 -4.32 -12.44 22.60
CA TYR A 66 -4.29 -12.80 24.01
C TYR A 66 -5.01 -14.12 24.26
N GLU A 67 -4.28 -15.08 24.84
CA GLU A 67 -4.87 -16.33 25.33
C GLU A 67 -5.66 -16.06 26.61
N THR A 68 -6.94 -16.39 26.58
CA THR A 68 -7.84 -16.31 27.74
C THR A 68 -8.20 -17.70 28.24
N ALA A 69 -8.57 -17.84 29.52
CA ALA A 69 -8.95 -19.08 30.13
C ALA A 69 -10.18 -18.91 31.04
N GLY A 70 -10.89 -20.00 31.33
CA GLY A 70 -12.07 -20.00 32.18
C GLY A 70 -13.35 -19.61 31.44
N ASN A 71 -14.20 -18.79 32.06
CA ASN A 71 -15.45 -18.32 31.46
C ASN A 71 -15.21 -17.23 30.42
N ASP A 72 -16.10 -17.16 29.43
CA ASP A 72 -16.05 -16.15 28.39
C ASP A 72 -16.14 -14.73 28.98
N MET A 73 -15.30 -13.85 28.41
CA MET A 73 -15.30 -12.42 28.69
C MET A 73 -15.89 -11.65 27.52
N THR A 74 -16.56 -10.53 27.81
CA THR A 74 -16.91 -9.56 26.78
C THR A 74 -15.62 -8.87 26.30
N LEU A 75 -15.35 -8.94 25.00
CA LEU A 75 -14.18 -8.31 24.40
C LEU A 75 -14.58 -6.96 23.79
N GLN A 76 -13.77 -5.93 24.01
CA GLN A 76 -13.94 -4.59 23.44
C GLN A 76 -12.58 -4.03 23.02
N ASP A 77 -12.48 -3.59 21.80
CA ASP A 77 -11.36 -2.77 21.34
C ASP A 77 -11.81 -1.30 21.41
N LEU A 78 -11.10 -0.48 22.18
CA LEU A 78 -11.45 0.93 22.42
C LEU A 78 -10.90 1.86 21.32
N ASP A 79 -9.97 1.37 20.52
CA ASP A 79 -9.43 2.07 19.36
C ASP A 79 -10.21 1.74 18.08
N GLY A 80 -11.19 0.80 18.18
CA GLY A 80 -12.06 0.39 17.09
C GLY A 80 -11.45 -0.67 16.16
N ASN A 81 -10.29 -1.25 16.48
CA ASN A 81 -9.76 -2.36 15.70
C ASN A 81 -10.75 -3.53 15.65
N GLN A 82 -10.81 -4.22 14.52
CA GLN A 82 -11.70 -5.36 14.35
C GLN A 82 -11.26 -6.54 15.21
N ILE A 83 -12.05 -6.90 16.20
CA ILE A 83 -11.83 -8.09 17.01
C ILE A 83 -12.33 -9.31 16.23
N VAL A 84 -11.52 -10.36 16.18
CA VAL A 84 -11.93 -11.65 15.64
C VAL A 84 -12.86 -12.34 16.63
N LYS A 85 -14.06 -12.67 16.16
CA LYS A 85 -15.12 -13.27 17.01
C LYS A 85 -14.64 -14.53 17.70
N GLY A 86 -14.86 -14.60 19.03
CA GLY A 86 -14.49 -15.76 19.86
C GLY A 86 -13.01 -15.79 20.25
N SER A 87 -12.27 -14.71 19.98
CA SER A 87 -10.84 -14.60 20.30
C SER A 87 -10.54 -13.19 20.80
N ALA A 88 -9.58 -13.05 21.71
CA ALA A 88 -9.04 -11.75 22.12
C ALA A 88 -7.90 -11.35 21.17
N SER A 89 -8.22 -11.12 19.92
CA SER A 89 -7.25 -10.88 18.86
C SER A 89 -7.73 -9.89 17.82
N SER A 90 -6.77 -9.20 17.22
CA SER A 90 -6.94 -8.33 16.07
C SER A 90 -5.67 -8.32 15.23
N VAL A 91 -5.78 -8.03 13.94
CA VAL A 91 -4.64 -7.84 13.06
C VAL A 91 -4.84 -6.59 12.21
N GLY A 92 -3.80 -5.76 12.10
CA GLY A 92 -3.81 -4.56 11.26
C GLY A 92 -3.90 -4.91 9.78
N GLN A 93 -4.82 -4.28 9.06
CA GLN A 93 -5.16 -4.58 7.65
C GLN A 93 -4.33 -3.80 6.62
N GLY A 94 -3.45 -2.89 7.05
CA GLY A 94 -2.80 -1.90 6.21
C GLY A 94 -2.18 -2.44 4.92
N GLY A 95 -1.43 -3.55 5.00
CA GLY A 95 -0.81 -4.16 3.81
C GLY A 95 -1.83 -4.65 2.79
N SER A 96 -2.95 -5.21 3.25
CA SER A 96 -4.03 -5.67 2.38
C SER A 96 -4.82 -4.50 1.75
N GLU A 97 -5.10 -3.45 2.52
CA GLU A 97 -5.86 -2.27 2.05
C GLU A 97 -5.11 -1.46 1.00
N THR A 98 -3.79 -1.36 1.11
CA THR A 98 -2.98 -0.47 0.25
C THR A 98 -2.51 -1.09 -1.05
N GLN A 99 -2.71 -2.39 -1.28
CA GLN A 99 -2.24 -3.07 -2.49
C GLN A 99 -2.79 -2.48 -3.79
N ASP A 100 -4.07 -2.15 -3.79
CA ASP A 100 -4.73 -1.54 -4.94
C ASP A 100 -4.30 -0.10 -5.16
N GLU A 101 -4.11 0.66 -4.09
CA GLU A 101 -3.66 2.05 -4.11
C GLU A 101 -2.24 2.16 -4.70
N LEU A 102 -1.30 1.35 -4.22
CA LEU A 102 0.06 1.30 -4.76
C LEU A 102 0.08 0.88 -6.24
N LEU A 103 -0.82 -0.02 -6.66
CA LEU A 103 -0.96 -0.41 -8.06
C LEU A 103 -1.46 0.76 -8.92
N ALA A 104 -2.38 1.58 -8.42
CA ALA A 104 -2.87 2.77 -9.11
C ALA A 104 -1.77 3.83 -9.27
N TYR A 105 -0.97 4.09 -8.22
CA TYR A 105 0.18 5.00 -8.31
C TYR A 105 1.27 4.47 -9.25
N LYS A 106 1.48 3.16 -9.29
CA LYS A 106 2.36 2.55 -10.29
C LYS A 106 1.86 2.77 -11.71
N SER A 107 0.56 2.64 -11.93
CA SER A 107 -0.08 2.95 -13.22
C SER A 107 0.13 4.41 -13.63
N LEU A 108 -0.05 5.36 -12.71
CA LEU A 108 0.22 6.79 -12.93
C LEU A 108 1.69 7.03 -13.32
N ASN A 109 2.63 6.39 -12.61
CA ASN A 109 4.06 6.47 -12.92
C ASN A 109 4.37 5.96 -14.34
N ILE A 110 3.90 4.78 -14.70
CA ILE A 110 4.11 4.19 -16.05
C ILE A 110 3.56 5.11 -17.13
N ARG A 111 2.37 5.69 -16.95
CA ARG A 111 1.80 6.64 -17.93
C ARG A 111 2.68 7.87 -18.10
N LYS A 112 3.15 8.47 -17.02
CA LYS A 112 4.05 9.64 -17.07
C LYS A 112 5.36 9.29 -17.77
N SER A 113 5.94 8.14 -17.47
CA SER A 113 7.10 7.61 -18.14
C SER A 113 6.91 7.48 -19.66
N LEU A 114 5.81 6.87 -20.09
CA LEU A 114 5.48 6.71 -21.50
C LEU A 114 5.24 8.05 -22.20
N ASN A 115 4.58 9.00 -21.54
CA ASN A 115 4.39 10.35 -22.09
C ASN A 115 5.73 11.05 -22.35
N ARG A 116 6.64 11.00 -21.38
CA ARG A 116 8.01 11.56 -21.51
C ARG A 116 8.77 10.90 -22.65
N TYR A 117 8.77 9.58 -22.71
CA TYR A 117 9.40 8.82 -23.78
C TYR A 117 8.92 9.28 -25.16
N LYS A 118 7.61 9.33 -25.39
CA LYS A 118 7.04 9.69 -26.68
C LYS A 118 7.33 11.10 -27.11
N LYS A 119 7.17 12.06 -26.20
CA LYS A 119 7.46 13.45 -26.47
C LYS A 119 8.91 13.63 -26.91
N ASN A 120 9.79 12.88 -26.29
CA ASN A 120 11.20 12.94 -26.61
C ASN A 120 11.56 12.15 -27.87
N LYS A 121 10.86 11.03 -28.17
CA LYS A 121 11.04 10.22 -29.38
C LYS A 121 10.67 10.99 -30.65
N ASN A 122 9.56 11.74 -30.64
CA ASN A 122 9.09 12.48 -31.82
C ASN A 122 10.08 13.54 -32.35
N ASN A 123 11.09 13.90 -31.59
CA ASN A 123 12.12 14.86 -31.92
C ASN A 123 13.48 14.21 -32.26
N LEU A 124 13.53 12.90 -32.43
CA LEU A 124 14.75 12.13 -32.63
C LEU A 124 14.48 11.06 -33.71
N ASP A 125 15.52 10.65 -34.44
CA ASP A 125 15.42 9.55 -35.41
C ASP A 125 14.90 8.26 -34.81
N ASP A 126 14.14 7.47 -35.57
CA ASP A 126 13.59 6.18 -35.16
C ASP A 126 14.69 5.23 -34.68
N ASN A 127 14.39 4.35 -33.72
CA ASN A 127 15.26 3.36 -33.08
C ASN A 127 16.13 3.88 -31.90
N LYS A 128 15.48 4.49 -30.91
CA LYS A 128 16.17 4.89 -29.68
C LYS A 128 15.53 4.25 -28.46
N GLY A 129 16.34 3.59 -27.65
CA GLY A 129 15.95 3.14 -26.32
C GLY A 129 15.91 4.30 -25.33
N TRP A 130 15.19 4.08 -24.28
CA TRP A 130 15.00 5.05 -23.21
C TRP A 130 15.09 4.37 -21.84
N GLY A 131 15.78 5.01 -20.92
CA GLY A 131 15.90 4.58 -19.54
C GLY A 131 15.59 5.72 -18.59
N GLU A 132 14.78 5.46 -17.59
CA GLU A 132 14.45 6.33 -16.47
C GLU A 132 14.81 5.66 -15.17
N THR A 133 15.47 6.39 -14.29
CA THR A 133 15.56 6.04 -12.88
C THR A 133 14.76 7.05 -12.08
N TYR A 134 14.06 6.60 -11.05
CA TYR A 134 13.25 7.47 -10.21
C TYR A 134 13.30 7.05 -8.75
N GLY A 135 13.11 8.04 -7.88
CA GLY A 135 12.79 7.81 -6.47
C GLY A 135 11.50 8.52 -6.13
N SER A 136 10.62 7.90 -5.38
CA SER A 136 9.37 8.53 -4.93
C SER A 136 9.11 8.29 -3.46
N PHE A 137 8.39 9.23 -2.88
CA PHE A 137 7.88 9.16 -1.52
C PHE A 137 6.37 9.40 -1.56
N ILE A 138 5.61 8.51 -0.93
CA ILE A 138 4.17 8.58 -0.80
C ILE A 138 3.83 8.52 0.68
N LYS A 139 2.95 9.40 1.13
CA LYS A 139 2.42 9.42 2.49
C LYS A 139 0.90 9.42 2.42
N ARG A 140 0.27 8.56 3.20
CA ARG A 140 -1.16 8.61 3.52
C ARG A 140 -1.33 8.82 5.01
N ASP A 141 -2.15 9.79 5.40
CA ASP A 141 -2.51 9.98 6.79
C ASP A 141 -3.53 8.90 7.24
N GLN A 142 -3.59 8.66 8.53
CA GLN A 142 -4.50 7.66 9.09
C GLN A 142 -5.93 8.20 9.14
N HIS A 143 -6.88 7.45 8.61
CA HIS A 143 -8.30 7.74 8.73
C HIS A 143 -8.84 7.22 10.06
N ASN A 144 -9.05 8.08 11.04
CA ASN A 144 -9.51 7.67 12.37
C ASN A 144 -10.93 7.11 12.37
N SER A 145 -11.80 7.56 11.46
CA SER A 145 -13.18 7.09 11.37
C SER A 145 -13.29 5.65 10.81
N ASN A 146 -12.30 5.21 10.05
CA ASN A 146 -12.41 4.01 9.21
C ASN A 146 -11.33 2.98 9.52
N LEU A 147 -10.52 3.21 10.55
CA LEU A 147 -9.42 2.32 10.98
C LEU A 147 -8.39 2.03 9.89
N SER A 148 -8.40 2.81 8.83
CA SER A 148 -7.43 2.67 7.76
C SER A 148 -6.09 3.20 8.20
N LEU A 149 -5.06 2.36 8.10
CA LEU A 149 -3.73 2.70 8.56
C LEU A 149 -3.07 3.73 7.65
N GLY A 150 -2.52 4.78 8.26
CA GLY A 150 -1.57 5.66 7.60
C GLY A 150 -0.29 4.91 7.27
N TYR A 151 0.40 5.34 6.22
CA TYR A 151 1.70 4.78 5.85
C TYR A 151 2.62 5.81 5.21
N ASN A 152 3.91 5.52 5.26
CA ASN A 152 4.94 6.12 4.43
C ASN A 152 5.47 5.05 3.48
N PHE A 153 5.61 5.38 2.20
CA PHE A 153 6.18 4.49 1.20
C PHE A 153 7.31 5.20 0.46
N LEU A 154 8.51 4.69 0.61
CA LEU A 154 9.69 5.14 -0.13
C LEU A 154 10.04 4.07 -1.17
N ASN A 155 10.17 4.45 -2.43
CA ASN A 155 10.58 3.53 -3.47
C ASN A 155 11.64 4.11 -4.41
N LEU A 156 12.36 3.19 -5.05
CA LEU A 156 13.29 3.45 -6.13
C LEU A 156 12.93 2.54 -7.30
N GLY A 157 13.05 3.05 -8.52
CA GLY A 157 12.72 2.24 -9.68
C GLY A 157 13.46 2.62 -10.94
N VAL A 158 13.34 1.73 -11.92
CA VAL A 158 13.89 1.88 -13.27
C VAL A 158 12.81 1.48 -14.27
N ASN A 159 12.57 2.34 -15.25
CA ASN A 159 11.75 2.04 -16.42
C ASN A 159 12.64 2.04 -17.66
N LEU A 160 12.53 1.01 -18.47
CA LEU A 160 13.22 0.88 -19.75
C LEU A 160 12.19 0.72 -20.85
N VAL A 161 12.39 1.42 -21.97
CA VAL A 161 11.54 1.29 -23.16
C VAL A 161 12.39 1.03 -24.37
N TYR A 162 12.10 -0.05 -25.06
CA TYR A 162 12.79 -0.47 -26.30
C TYR A 162 11.81 -0.40 -27.47
N PRO A 163 12.14 0.35 -28.53
CA PRO A 163 11.31 0.40 -29.73
C PRO A 163 11.35 -0.94 -30.45
N LEU A 164 10.18 -1.41 -30.87
CA LEU A 164 9.99 -2.52 -31.79
C LEU A 164 9.35 -1.97 -33.07
N GLU A 165 9.22 -2.80 -34.12
CA GLU A 165 8.70 -2.38 -35.41
C GLU A 165 7.29 -1.74 -35.34
N LYS A 166 6.38 -2.31 -34.51
CA LYS A 166 4.98 -1.86 -34.39
C LYS A 166 4.53 -1.46 -32.99
N SER A 167 5.43 -1.54 -32.02
CA SER A 167 5.16 -1.28 -30.61
C SER A 167 6.43 -0.85 -29.90
N ASP A 168 6.32 -0.52 -28.61
CA ASP A 168 7.47 -0.37 -27.74
C ASP A 168 7.40 -1.42 -26.64
N HIS A 169 8.49 -2.09 -26.31
CA HIS A 169 8.59 -3.00 -25.18
C HIS A 169 8.97 -2.22 -23.92
N ILE A 170 8.25 -2.45 -22.85
CA ILE A 170 8.44 -1.78 -21.55
C ILE A 170 8.91 -2.80 -20.53
N LEU A 171 9.95 -2.45 -19.77
CA LEU A 171 10.39 -3.14 -18.58
C LEU A 171 10.38 -2.15 -17.41
N SER A 172 9.82 -2.55 -16.28
CA SER A 172 9.78 -1.74 -15.07
C SER A 172 10.19 -2.56 -13.87
N PHE A 173 11.19 -2.07 -13.15
CA PHE A 173 11.67 -2.63 -11.90
C PHE A 173 11.49 -1.59 -10.80
N GLU A 174 11.08 -2.04 -9.62
CA GLU A 174 10.90 -1.17 -8.47
C GLU A 174 11.18 -1.92 -7.18
N THR A 175 11.83 -1.26 -6.25
CA THR A 175 11.96 -1.71 -4.88
C THR A 175 11.53 -0.59 -3.94
N GLY A 176 10.90 -0.92 -2.84
CA GLY A 176 10.44 0.08 -1.89
C GLY A 176 10.14 -0.51 -0.52
N ARG A 177 10.01 0.38 0.45
CA ARG A 177 9.62 0.05 1.82
C ARG A 177 8.39 0.87 2.21
N GLN A 178 7.37 0.18 2.67
CA GLN A 178 6.16 0.74 3.23
C GLN A 178 6.20 0.57 4.74
N GLU A 179 6.03 1.67 5.47
CA GLU A 179 6.02 1.70 6.93
C GLU A 179 4.64 2.16 7.40
N PHE A 180 3.95 1.30 8.12
CA PHE A 180 2.67 1.60 8.75
C PHE A 180 2.86 2.07 10.18
N THR A 181 1.82 2.64 10.76
CA THR A 181 1.75 2.82 12.21
C THR A 181 1.76 1.45 12.92
N LYS A 182 2.33 1.40 14.12
CA LYS A 182 2.30 0.21 14.99
C LYS A 182 3.11 -1.01 14.51
N ASP A 183 4.40 -0.76 14.26
CA ASP A 183 5.40 -1.83 14.05
C ASP A 183 5.03 -2.85 12.97
N HIS A 184 4.56 -2.35 11.83
CA HIS A 184 4.32 -3.14 10.63
C HIS A 184 5.01 -2.49 9.43
N ASN A 185 5.88 -3.24 8.76
CA ASN A 185 6.62 -2.81 7.58
C ASN A 185 6.49 -3.84 6.47
N ILE A 186 6.52 -3.38 5.22
CA ILE A 186 6.54 -4.26 4.05
C ILE A 186 7.60 -3.76 3.08
N ASN A 187 8.58 -4.59 2.77
CA ASN A 187 9.49 -4.37 1.67
C ASN A 187 8.88 -4.93 0.38
N HIS A 188 8.97 -4.19 -0.71
CA HIS A 188 8.42 -4.55 -2.01
C HIS A 188 9.52 -4.66 -3.03
N PHE A 189 9.46 -5.70 -3.87
CA PHE A 189 10.25 -5.82 -5.08
C PHE A 189 9.33 -6.17 -6.24
N SER A 190 9.20 -5.27 -7.21
CA SER A 190 8.24 -5.38 -8.32
C SER A 190 8.95 -5.43 -9.66
N PHE A 191 8.47 -6.33 -10.51
CA PHE A 191 8.83 -6.41 -11.92
C PHE A 191 7.58 -6.44 -12.78
N LEU A 192 7.54 -5.56 -13.79
CA LEU A 192 6.50 -5.54 -14.81
C LEU A 192 7.14 -5.51 -16.21
N SER A 193 6.54 -6.20 -17.15
CA SER A 193 6.95 -6.23 -18.55
C SER A 193 5.74 -6.21 -19.47
N GLY A 194 5.85 -5.59 -20.63
CA GLY A 194 4.75 -5.57 -21.58
C GLY A 194 5.00 -4.69 -22.80
N LEU A 195 3.92 -4.31 -23.45
CA LEU A 195 3.94 -3.60 -24.72
C LEU A 195 3.16 -2.30 -24.65
N ASN A 196 3.62 -1.33 -25.41
CA ASN A 196 2.92 -0.08 -25.69
C ASN A 196 2.71 0.07 -27.19
N PHE A 197 1.47 0.25 -27.58
CA PHE A 197 1.04 0.47 -28.96
C PHE A 197 0.65 1.91 -29.15
N SER A 198 1.14 2.51 -30.20
CA SER A 198 0.89 3.93 -30.51
C SER A 198 0.37 4.10 -31.91
N SER A 199 -0.71 4.85 -32.03
CA SER A 199 -1.24 5.35 -33.29
C SER A 199 -1.26 6.89 -33.29
N THR A 200 -1.72 7.49 -34.41
CA THR A 200 -1.86 8.94 -34.48
C THR A 200 -2.80 9.52 -33.43
N ASN A 201 -3.87 8.78 -33.08
CA ASN A 201 -4.95 9.26 -32.23
C ASN A 201 -5.08 8.53 -30.90
N SER A 202 -4.33 7.46 -30.68
CA SER A 202 -4.42 6.68 -29.46
C SER A 202 -3.09 6.10 -29.02
N GLU A 203 -3.03 5.75 -27.77
CA GLU A 203 -1.93 5.05 -27.12
C GLU A 203 -2.50 4.03 -26.17
N THR A 204 -2.03 2.79 -26.24
CA THR A 204 -2.49 1.71 -25.38
C THR A 204 -1.31 0.90 -24.89
N PHE A 205 -1.22 0.67 -23.60
CA PHE A 205 -0.23 -0.23 -23.01
C PHE A 205 -0.88 -1.39 -22.29
N ILE A 206 -0.18 -2.50 -22.22
CA ILE A 206 -0.48 -3.66 -21.40
C ILE A 206 0.81 -4.18 -20.79
N LEU A 207 0.84 -4.32 -19.46
CA LEU A 207 1.95 -4.81 -18.68
C LEU A 207 1.47 -5.93 -17.76
N GLY A 208 2.27 -6.97 -17.63
CA GLY A 208 2.07 -8.04 -16.66
C GLY A 208 3.32 -8.25 -15.84
N GLY A 209 3.17 -8.77 -14.63
CA GLY A 209 4.31 -9.08 -13.78
C GLY A 209 3.91 -9.45 -12.35
N ALA A 210 4.87 -9.33 -11.46
CA ALA A 210 4.69 -9.71 -10.07
C ALA A 210 5.41 -8.74 -9.11
N THR A 211 4.94 -8.72 -7.87
CA THR A 211 5.60 -8.08 -6.75
C THR A 211 5.84 -9.11 -5.67
N LEU A 212 7.07 -9.21 -5.20
CA LEU A 212 7.43 -9.91 -3.97
C LEU A 212 7.27 -8.95 -2.80
N HIS A 213 6.68 -9.42 -1.72
CA HIS A 213 6.45 -8.69 -0.49
C HIS A 213 7.16 -9.42 0.66
N ASP A 214 7.90 -8.68 1.46
CA ASP A 214 8.54 -9.16 2.67
C ASP A 214 7.99 -8.32 3.83
N SER A 215 7.10 -8.91 4.60
CA SER A 215 6.33 -8.28 5.68
C SER A 215 6.94 -8.59 7.04
N GLU A 216 7.12 -7.57 7.84
CA GLU A 216 7.56 -7.67 9.23
C GLU A 216 6.50 -7.01 10.12
N ARG A 217 6.04 -7.73 11.14
CA ARG A 217 5.02 -7.25 12.06
C ARG A 217 5.30 -7.68 13.49
N THR A 218 5.08 -6.77 14.46
CA THR A 218 5.08 -7.09 15.87
C THR A 218 3.66 -7.25 16.40
N ILE A 219 3.39 -8.39 17.05
CA ILE A 219 2.11 -8.74 17.66
C ILE A 219 2.26 -8.69 19.16
N LEU A 220 1.37 -7.98 19.87
CA LEU A 220 1.29 -8.03 21.32
C LEU A 220 0.59 -9.34 21.74
N THR A 221 1.21 -10.10 22.65
CA THR A 221 0.68 -11.40 23.05
C THR A 221 1.11 -11.75 24.47
N ASN A 222 0.31 -12.56 25.14
CA ASN A 222 0.65 -13.12 26.46
C ASN A 222 1.23 -14.53 26.37
N THR A 223 1.47 -15.05 25.17
CA THR A 223 1.95 -16.43 24.96
C THR A 223 3.48 -16.54 24.88
N THR A 224 4.20 -15.42 24.93
CA THR A 224 5.66 -15.37 24.90
C THR A 224 6.23 -14.79 26.19
N THR A 225 7.50 -15.02 26.45
CA THR A 225 8.19 -14.48 27.64
C THR A 225 8.52 -12.98 27.52
N THR A 226 8.37 -12.39 26.34
CA THR A 226 8.60 -10.97 26.08
C THR A 226 7.30 -10.16 26.05
N GLY A 227 6.14 -10.82 25.93
CA GLY A 227 4.85 -10.17 25.67
C GLY A 227 4.68 -9.68 24.24
N LYS A 228 5.62 -10.03 23.35
CA LYS A 228 5.65 -9.68 21.94
C LYS A 228 6.05 -10.88 21.10
N LEU A 229 5.56 -10.91 19.88
CA LEU A 229 5.91 -11.89 18.86
C LEU A 229 6.19 -11.12 17.55
N ASP A 230 7.43 -11.19 17.10
CA ASP A 230 7.79 -10.68 15.78
C ASP A 230 7.53 -11.78 14.75
N VAL A 231 6.79 -11.44 13.70
CA VAL A 231 6.44 -12.35 12.62
C VAL A 231 6.91 -11.76 11.30
N ASN A 232 7.44 -12.63 10.46
CA ASN A 232 7.93 -12.30 9.13
C ASN A 232 7.18 -13.20 8.14
N ASP A 233 6.77 -12.63 7.02
CA ASP A 233 6.12 -13.36 5.95
C ASP A 233 6.61 -12.86 4.61
N THR A 234 6.87 -13.80 3.70
CA THR A 234 7.24 -13.48 2.32
C THR A 234 6.19 -14.05 1.39
N TYR A 235 5.49 -13.19 0.71
CA TYR A 235 4.42 -13.55 -0.23
C TYR A 235 4.57 -12.76 -1.54
N TYR A 236 3.76 -13.09 -2.53
CA TYR A 236 3.79 -12.41 -3.82
C TYR A 236 2.40 -12.03 -4.30
N SER A 237 2.35 -11.04 -5.20
CA SER A 237 1.15 -10.71 -5.96
C SER A 237 1.46 -10.69 -7.46
N VAL A 238 0.56 -11.25 -8.27
CA VAL A 238 0.61 -11.13 -9.73
C VAL A 238 -0.21 -9.93 -10.15
N LYS A 239 0.29 -9.15 -11.11
CA LYS A 239 -0.32 -7.87 -11.49
C LYS A 239 -0.44 -7.75 -13.00
N VAL A 240 -1.54 -7.14 -13.43
CA VAL A 240 -1.76 -6.70 -14.81
C VAL A 240 -2.17 -5.23 -14.78
N LEU A 241 -1.50 -4.42 -15.57
CA LEU A 241 -1.81 -3.02 -15.81
C LEU A 241 -2.11 -2.81 -17.28
N THR A 242 -3.19 -2.14 -17.59
CA THR A 242 -3.49 -1.70 -18.94
C THR A 242 -4.01 -0.27 -18.92
N GLY A 243 -3.79 0.46 -20.00
CA GLY A 243 -4.31 1.80 -20.12
C GLY A 243 -4.39 2.23 -21.58
N SER A 244 -5.34 3.10 -21.87
CA SER A 244 -5.49 3.72 -23.17
C SER A 244 -5.68 5.22 -23.02
N LYS A 245 -5.06 5.98 -23.92
CA LYS A 245 -5.18 7.42 -24.03
C LYS A 245 -5.61 7.80 -25.43
N PHE A 246 -6.60 8.66 -25.51
CA PHE A 246 -7.12 9.22 -26.74
C PHE A 246 -6.57 10.63 -26.93
N LYS A 247 -5.91 10.85 -28.09
CA LYS A 247 -5.34 12.12 -28.50
C LYS A 247 -6.26 12.73 -29.53
N ASN A 248 -6.89 13.82 -29.20
CA ASN A 248 -7.67 14.58 -30.17
C ASN A 248 -6.98 15.92 -30.43
N LYS A 249 -6.54 16.17 -31.65
CA LYS A 249 -5.92 17.47 -32.05
C LYS A 249 -6.84 18.68 -31.79
N LYS A 250 -8.14 18.45 -31.63
CA LYS A 250 -9.15 19.48 -31.35
C LYS A 250 -9.55 19.59 -29.88
N LEU A 251 -9.31 18.57 -29.09
CA LEU A 251 -9.56 18.52 -27.64
C LEU A 251 -8.23 18.54 -26.91
N ILE A 252 -7.98 19.59 -26.20
CA ILE A 252 -6.98 19.74 -25.17
C ILE A 252 -7.80 19.91 -23.88
N PRO A 253 -7.70 19.05 -22.88
CA PRO A 253 -6.72 17.99 -22.61
C PRO A 253 -7.01 16.61 -23.23
N ASN A 254 -6.02 15.70 -23.16
CA ASN A 254 -6.18 14.29 -23.51
C ASN A 254 -7.03 13.57 -22.46
N ILE A 255 -7.80 12.58 -22.89
CA ILE A 255 -8.62 11.75 -22.02
C ILE A 255 -8.14 10.30 -22.12
N GLY A 256 -8.13 9.59 -21.01
CA GLY A 256 -7.78 8.18 -21.00
C GLY A 256 -8.40 7.41 -19.86
N PHE A 257 -8.13 6.11 -19.85
CA PHE A 257 -8.50 5.21 -18.78
C PHE A 257 -7.37 4.24 -18.49
N THR A 258 -7.33 3.71 -17.27
CA THR A 258 -6.44 2.62 -16.88
C THR A 258 -7.20 1.59 -16.07
N THR A 259 -6.71 0.35 -16.12
CA THR A 259 -7.20 -0.76 -15.32
C THR A 259 -6.00 -1.44 -14.68
N GLY A 260 -6.07 -1.62 -13.37
CA GLY A 260 -5.11 -2.39 -12.60
C GLY A 260 -5.79 -3.60 -11.98
N TYR A 261 -5.28 -4.79 -12.23
CA TYR A 261 -5.72 -6.03 -11.61
C TYR A 261 -4.57 -6.68 -10.86
N SER A 262 -4.82 -7.18 -9.66
CA SER A 262 -3.84 -7.98 -8.93
C SER A 262 -4.50 -9.15 -8.21
N ILE A 263 -3.72 -10.22 -8.06
CA ILE A 263 -4.05 -11.37 -7.22
C ILE A 263 -2.90 -11.61 -6.26
N THR A 264 -3.21 -11.66 -4.98
CA THR A 264 -2.32 -12.13 -3.91
C THR A 264 -2.86 -13.48 -3.46
N PRO A 265 -2.14 -14.59 -3.67
CA PRO A 265 -2.54 -15.91 -3.18
C PRO A 265 -2.64 -15.95 -1.66
N GLU A 266 -3.28 -16.99 -1.14
CA GLU A 266 -3.28 -17.26 0.30
C GLU A 266 -1.83 -17.38 0.81
N HIS A 267 -1.60 -16.88 2.02
CA HIS A 267 -0.29 -16.96 2.67
C HIS A 267 -0.42 -16.95 4.20
N ASN A 268 0.60 -17.47 4.88
CA ASN A 268 0.61 -17.61 6.32
C ASN A 268 1.67 -16.68 6.92
N GLU A 269 1.24 -15.60 7.54
CA GLU A 269 2.14 -14.65 8.22
C GLU A 269 2.79 -15.25 9.47
N SER A 270 2.11 -16.23 10.09
CA SER A 270 2.64 -17.05 11.18
C SER A 270 1.76 -18.28 11.39
N LYS A 271 2.09 -19.13 12.36
CA LYS A 271 1.18 -20.21 12.78
C LYS A 271 -0.18 -19.72 13.33
N TYR A 272 -0.32 -18.43 13.61
CA TYR A 272 -1.55 -17.84 14.15
C TYR A 272 -2.36 -17.05 13.15
N TYR A 273 -1.73 -16.54 12.07
CA TYR A 273 -2.34 -15.64 11.09
C TYR A 273 -2.21 -16.22 9.69
N SER A 274 -3.32 -16.38 9.01
CA SER A 274 -3.38 -16.71 7.61
C SER A 274 -4.29 -15.76 6.85
N TRP A 275 -3.92 -15.46 5.61
CA TRP A 275 -4.62 -14.58 4.70
C TRP A 275 -5.14 -15.41 3.53
N GLU A 276 -6.43 -15.34 3.27
CA GLU A 276 -7.04 -15.96 2.08
C GLU A 276 -6.64 -15.20 0.80
N THR A 277 -6.81 -15.84 -0.35
CA THR A 277 -6.54 -15.20 -1.63
C THR A 277 -7.32 -13.90 -1.80
N LYS A 278 -6.64 -12.81 -2.14
CA LYS A 278 -7.24 -11.53 -2.47
C LYS A 278 -7.05 -11.16 -3.94
N SER A 279 -8.14 -10.80 -4.60
CA SER A 279 -8.12 -10.19 -5.93
C SER A 279 -8.56 -8.74 -5.84
N THR A 280 -7.88 -7.84 -6.54
CA THR A 280 -8.27 -6.43 -6.64
C THR A 280 -8.43 -6.00 -8.09
N LEU A 281 -9.41 -5.16 -8.38
CA LEU A 281 -9.62 -4.52 -9.68
C LEU A 281 -9.87 -3.03 -9.49
N ASN A 282 -8.96 -2.23 -10.00
CA ASN A 282 -9.07 -0.78 -10.06
C ASN A 282 -9.39 -0.32 -11.47
N LEU A 283 -10.29 0.63 -11.58
CA LEU A 283 -10.54 1.40 -12.79
C LEU A 283 -10.20 2.86 -12.52
N SER A 284 -9.55 3.51 -13.49
CA SER A 284 -9.33 4.95 -13.47
C SER A 284 -9.73 5.56 -14.79
N THR A 285 -10.33 6.76 -14.73
CA THR A 285 -10.53 7.64 -15.88
C THR A 285 -9.78 8.93 -15.59
N TYR A 286 -9.00 9.41 -16.56
CA TYR A 286 -8.18 10.58 -16.35
C TYR A 286 -8.25 11.58 -17.50
N ILE A 287 -7.95 12.83 -17.17
CA ILE A 287 -7.66 13.89 -18.10
C ILE A 287 -6.26 14.43 -17.82
N GLU A 288 -5.49 14.71 -18.86
CA GLU A 288 -4.12 15.19 -18.70
C GLU A 288 -3.74 16.19 -19.79
N ASP A 289 -2.87 17.11 -19.45
CA ASP A 289 -2.25 18.00 -20.41
C ASP A 289 -0.81 18.34 -20.02
N GLU A 290 -0.01 18.65 -21.04
CA GLU A 290 1.39 19.00 -20.86
C GLU A 290 1.76 20.14 -21.82
N TYR A 291 2.27 21.23 -21.26
CA TYR A 291 2.64 22.43 -22.00
C TYR A 291 4.16 22.57 -22.05
N ASN A 292 4.67 23.00 -23.24
CA ASN A 292 6.00 23.58 -23.29
C ASN A 292 5.93 25.00 -22.73
N PHE A 293 6.46 25.20 -21.53
CA PHE A 293 6.30 26.49 -20.85
C PHE A 293 7.35 27.50 -21.28
N ILE A 294 8.63 27.10 -21.36
CA ILE A 294 9.73 27.99 -21.70
C ILE A 294 10.75 27.24 -22.55
N SER A 295 11.03 27.74 -23.75
CA SER A 295 12.26 27.46 -24.46
C SER A 295 13.35 28.35 -23.89
N ILE A 296 14.19 27.83 -22.99
CA ILE A 296 15.28 28.60 -22.36
C ILE A 296 16.38 28.86 -23.41
N SER A 297 16.60 27.88 -24.31
CA SER A 297 17.51 27.97 -25.42
C SER A 297 17.18 26.87 -26.45
N GLU A 298 17.85 26.84 -27.59
CA GLU A 298 17.73 25.74 -28.59
C GLU A 298 18.05 24.34 -27.98
N LYS A 299 18.75 24.30 -26.88
CA LYS A 299 19.19 23.05 -26.20
C LYS A 299 18.45 22.75 -24.91
N ASN A 300 17.75 23.70 -24.33
CA ASN A 300 17.15 23.58 -22.99
C ASN A 300 15.67 23.97 -23.01
N ASN A 301 14.82 23.07 -22.54
CA ASN A 301 13.38 23.29 -22.43
C ASN A 301 12.88 22.97 -21.01
N LEU A 302 11.89 23.71 -20.55
CA LEU A 302 11.12 23.41 -19.34
C LEU A 302 9.67 23.11 -19.75
N ASN A 303 9.19 21.96 -19.36
CA ASN A 303 7.80 21.53 -19.56
C ASN A 303 7.07 21.50 -18.24
N LEU A 304 5.81 21.90 -18.26
CA LEU A 304 4.88 21.71 -17.14
C LEU A 304 3.72 20.85 -17.61
N GLY A 305 3.18 20.06 -16.72
CA GLY A 305 2.02 19.22 -17.00
C GLY A 305 1.17 18.98 -15.76
N TRP A 306 -0.04 18.49 -16.00
CA TRP A 306 -0.96 18.13 -14.95
C TRP A 306 -1.81 16.91 -15.36
N VAL A 307 -2.30 16.19 -14.35
CA VAL A 307 -3.22 15.06 -14.50
C VAL A 307 -4.29 15.17 -13.42
N LEU A 308 -5.53 14.98 -13.79
CA LEU A 308 -6.64 14.73 -12.88
C LEU A 308 -7.15 13.31 -13.16
N ASP A 309 -7.07 12.46 -12.15
CA ASP A 309 -7.36 11.02 -12.23
C ASP A 309 -8.49 10.67 -11.26
N PHE A 310 -9.52 9.97 -11.74
CA PHE A 310 -10.65 9.48 -10.96
C PHE A 310 -10.54 7.97 -10.88
N ARG A 311 -10.24 7.47 -9.70
CA ARG A 311 -10.03 6.04 -9.44
C ARG A 311 -11.20 5.44 -8.68
N LYS A 312 -11.52 4.18 -8.98
CA LYS A 312 -12.47 3.37 -8.25
C LYS A 312 -11.99 1.93 -8.09
N LEU A 313 -11.99 1.43 -6.87
CA LEU A 313 -11.83 0.01 -6.57
C LEU A 313 -13.16 -0.71 -6.82
N VAL A 314 -13.17 -1.63 -7.78
CA VAL A 314 -14.39 -2.35 -8.21
C VAL A 314 -14.49 -3.72 -7.54
N ILE A 315 -13.34 -4.40 -7.38
CA ILE A 315 -13.22 -5.72 -6.73
C ILE A 315 -12.12 -5.63 -5.68
N GLY A 316 -12.29 -6.33 -4.55
CA GLY A 316 -11.26 -6.48 -3.53
C GLY A 316 -11.45 -5.59 -2.30
N LYS A 317 -12.67 -5.16 -2.02
CA LYS A 317 -13.02 -4.47 -0.77
C LYS A 317 -12.91 -5.37 0.45
N GLU A 318 -13.10 -6.67 0.26
CA GLU A 318 -13.11 -7.65 1.33
C GLU A 318 -11.80 -8.45 1.34
N GLN A 319 -11.34 -8.78 2.53
CA GLN A 319 -10.22 -9.66 2.79
C GLN A 319 -10.61 -10.66 3.86
N ASP A 320 -10.66 -11.92 3.48
CA ASP A 320 -10.83 -13.01 4.43
C ASP A 320 -9.49 -13.37 5.04
N TYR A 321 -9.49 -13.58 6.34
CA TYR A 321 -8.32 -14.00 7.10
C TYR A 321 -8.71 -14.83 8.30
N GLU A 322 -7.73 -15.53 8.88
CA GLU A 322 -7.92 -16.37 10.04
C GLU A 322 -6.92 -16.00 11.13
N ILE A 323 -7.38 -15.95 12.37
CA ILE A 323 -6.53 -15.84 13.56
C ILE A 323 -6.79 -17.05 14.44
N ASN A 324 -5.74 -17.85 14.67
CA ASN A 324 -5.76 -19.03 15.54
C ASN A 324 -6.97 -19.96 15.28
N GLY A 325 -7.24 -20.26 14.00
CA GLY A 325 -8.34 -21.15 13.58
C GLY A 325 -9.71 -20.48 13.48
N THR A 326 -9.81 -19.18 13.76
CA THR A 326 -11.07 -18.44 13.65
C THR A 326 -11.07 -17.54 12.42
N LYS A 327 -11.94 -17.85 11.47
CA LYS A 327 -12.11 -17.08 10.22
C LYS A 327 -12.90 -15.79 10.47
N THR A 328 -12.50 -14.75 9.80
CA THR A 328 -13.20 -13.47 9.76
C THR A 328 -12.96 -12.74 8.44
N THR A 329 -13.78 -11.74 8.14
CA THR A 329 -13.67 -10.91 6.95
C THR A 329 -13.48 -9.48 7.38
N HIS A 330 -12.46 -8.83 6.84
CA HIS A 330 -12.30 -7.38 6.90
C HIS A 330 -12.91 -6.76 5.64
N THR A 331 -13.72 -5.72 5.82
CA THR A 331 -14.29 -4.95 4.71
C THR A 331 -13.69 -3.55 4.73
N GLN A 332 -12.97 -3.20 3.68
CA GLN A 332 -12.41 -1.86 3.48
C GLN A 332 -13.55 -0.83 3.40
N ASP A 333 -13.36 0.32 4.03
CA ASP A 333 -14.36 1.38 4.04
C ASP A 333 -14.66 1.89 2.62
N ASN A 334 -15.92 2.23 2.39
CA ASN A 334 -16.36 2.74 1.09
C ASN A 334 -15.64 4.01 0.66
N ASP A 335 -15.32 4.89 1.61
CA ASP A 335 -14.63 6.15 1.34
C ASP A 335 -13.21 5.94 0.77
N LEU A 336 -12.58 4.79 1.05
CA LEU A 336 -11.27 4.42 0.50
C LEU A 336 -11.34 3.74 -0.87
N THR A 337 -12.55 3.45 -1.37
CA THR A 337 -12.71 2.76 -2.66
C THR A 337 -12.83 3.71 -3.85
N GLU A 338 -13.02 5.00 -3.60
CA GLU A 338 -13.09 6.04 -4.64
C GLU A 338 -12.09 7.15 -4.30
N GLU A 339 -11.34 7.60 -5.28
CA GLU A 339 -10.29 8.59 -5.09
C GLU A 339 -10.20 9.54 -6.28
N VAL A 340 -9.97 10.80 -6.01
CA VAL A 340 -9.59 11.80 -7.01
C VAL A 340 -8.15 12.21 -6.74
N ILE A 341 -7.27 12.02 -7.72
CA ILE A 341 -5.85 12.35 -7.63
C ILE A 341 -5.58 13.53 -8.57
N PHE A 342 -5.07 14.62 -8.01
CA PHE A 342 -4.49 15.71 -8.79
C PHE A 342 -2.98 15.60 -8.75
N SER A 343 -2.34 15.62 -9.91
CA SER A 343 -0.90 15.56 -10.05
C SER A 343 -0.39 16.67 -10.95
N ALA A 344 0.71 17.28 -10.55
CA ALA A 344 1.45 18.26 -11.34
C ALA A 344 2.90 17.81 -11.54
N ASN A 345 3.48 18.17 -12.68
CA ASN A 345 4.87 17.83 -13.00
C ASN A 345 5.61 18.99 -13.65
N ALA A 346 6.92 19.03 -13.41
CA ALA A 346 7.86 19.89 -14.08
C ALA A 346 9.02 19.04 -14.62
N GLU A 347 9.40 19.27 -15.88
CA GLU A 347 10.45 18.53 -16.56
C GLU A 347 11.43 19.49 -17.21
N PHE A 348 12.70 19.40 -16.84
CA PHE A 348 13.80 20.10 -17.50
C PHE A 348 14.52 19.17 -18.47
N ILE A 349 14.56 19.53 -19.74
CA ILE A 349 15.17 18.74 -20.81
C ILE A 349 16.42 19.45 -21.31
N LYS A 350 17.54 18.75 -21.34
CA LYS A 350 18.82 19.20 -21.93
C LYS A 350 19.18 18.32 -23.12
N LYS A 351 19.24 18.92 -24.32
CA LYS A 351 19.76 18.28 -25.52
C LYS A 351 21.29 18.26 -25.45
N ILE A 352 21.89 17.07 -25.36
CA ILE A 352 23.34 16.88 -25.31
C ILE A 352 23.89 16.86 -26.73
N SER A 353 23.26 16.12 -27.64
CA SER A 353 23.59 16.01 -29.05
C SER A 353 22.31 15.90 -29.90
N ASN A 354 22.42 15.73 -31.22
CA ASN A 354 21.25 15.45 -32.05
C ASN A 354 20.60 14.08 -31.76
N SER A 355 21.34 13.19 -31.09
CA SER A 355 20.91 11.83 -30.79
C SER A 355 20.70 11.56 -29.31
N GLU A 356 21.00 12.50 -28.42
CA GLU A 356 21.03 12.26 -26.98
C GLU A 356 20.34 13.39 -26.22
N LYS A 357 19.53 13.03 -25.25
CA LYS A 357 18.90 13.97 -24.31
C LYS A 357 18.99 13.45 -22.91
N LEU A 358 19.22 14.35 -21.98
CA LEU A 358 19.12 14.13 -20.53
C LEU A 358 18.00 14.98 -20.00
N SER A 359 17.17 14.40 -19.14
CA SER A 359 16.08 15.15 -18.51
C SER A 359 15.99 14.86 -17.03
N PHE A 360 15.50 15.87 -16.32
CA PHE A 360 15.18 15.80 -14.90
C PHE A 360 13.71 16.15 -14.71
N ALA A 361 12.96 15.33 -14.00
CA ALA A 361 11.58 15.60 -13.72
C ALA A 361 11.27 15.55 -12.23
N LEU A 362 10.37 16.45 -11.81
CA LEU A 362 9.75 16.45 -10.50
C LEU A 362 8.24 16.32 -10.68
N ASP A 363 7.65 15.38 -9.99
CA ASP A 363 6.22 15.13 -9.96
C ASP A 363 5.71 15.24 -8.54
N GLY A 364 4.57 15.88 -8.33
CA GLY A 364 3.85 15.92 -7.07
C GLY A 364 2.41 15.51 -7.27
N PHE A 365 1.77 14.92 -6.27
CA PHE A 365 0.35 14.63 -6.28
C PHE A 365 -0.29 14.77 -4.90
N LEU A 366 -1.59 15.02 -4.92
CA LEU A 366 -2.48 15.05 -3.77
C LEU A 366 -3.75 14.28 -4.13
N SER A 367 -4.37 13.65 -3.14
CA SER A 367 -5.62 12.93 -3.34
C SER A 367 -6.69 13.28 -2.31
N THR A 368 -7.94 12.94 -2.64
CA THR A 368 -9.08 13.08 -1.72
C THR A 368 -9.04 12.11 -0.54
N GLN A 369 -8.15 11.10 -0.58
CA GLN A 369 -7.93 10.14 0.51
C GLN A 369 -6.76 10.53 1.41
N GLU A 370 -6.44 11.84 1.50
CA GLU A 370 -5.34 12.36 2.31
C GLU A 370 -3.98 11.74 1.98
N THR A 371 -3.86 11.20 0.76
CA THR A 371 -2.59 10.69 0.24
C THR A 371 -1.89 11.79 -0.55
N SER A 372 -0.61 11.93 -0.31
CA SER A 372 0.26 12.86 -1.02
C SER A 372 1.56 12.16 -1.39
N GLY A 373 2.22 12.65 -2.41
CA GLY A 373 3.53 12.11 -2.78
C GLY A 373 4.27 13.00 -3.74
N PHE A 374 5.56 12.72 -3.85
CA PHE A 374 6.42 13.30 -4.86
C PHE A 374 7.36 12.25 -5.45
N GLN A 375 7.80 12.50 -6.66
CA GLN A 375 8.77 11.68 -7.37
C GLN A 375 9.80 12.58 -8.05
N ALA A 376 11.06 12.21 -7.96
CA ALA A 376 12.15 12.77 -8.76
C ALA A 376 12.65 11.71 -9.74
N SER A 377 12.81 12.10 -10.99
CA SER A 377 13.26 11.20 -12.07
C SER A 377 14.41 11.80 -12.84
N ILE A 378 15.32 10.94 -13.27
CA ILE A 378 16.36 11.26 -14.26
C ILE A 378 16.19 10.25 -15.38
N TYR A 379 16.14 10.75 -16.62
CA TYR A 379 16.09 9.86 -17.76
C TYR A 379 17.02 10.29 -18.90
N TYR A 380 17.45 9.29 -19.61
CA TYR A 380 18.39 9.41 -20.70
C TYR A 380 17.88 8.68 -21.94
N ILE A 381 17.98 9.36 -23.08
CA ILE A 381 17.64 8.81 -24.38
C ILE A 381 18.90 8.70 -25.18
N MET A 382 19.16 7.50 -25.69
CA MET A 382 20.30 7.24 -26.54
C MET A 382 19.91 6.36 -27.73
N LYS A 383 20.71 6.42 -28.78
CA LYS A 383 20.62 5.48 -29.90
C LYS A 383 21.10 4.10 -29.42
N ILE A 384 20.28 3.08 -29.65
CA ILE A 384 20.64 1.66 -29.41
C ILE A 384 21.13 1.06 -30.71
#